data_a5799f84513ed09635aae9baee1caa36
#
_entry.id   a5799f84513ed09635aae9baee1caa36
#
_cell.length_a   1.000
_cell.length_b   1.000
_cell.length_c   1.000
_cell.angle_alpha   90.00
_cell.angle_beta   90.00
_cell.angle_gamma   90.00
#
_symmetry.space_group_name_H-M   'P 1'
#
loop_
_entity.id
_entity.type
_entity.pdbx_description
1 polymer ?
#
loop_
_entity_poly.entity_id
_entity_poly.type
_entity_poly.pdbx_seq_one_letter_code
_entity_poly.pdbx_strand_id
1 'polypeptide(L)'
;MNEKKIKCELYNDSMQGWKCYPIQKAQLIIADVPYNVGNNFYGSNPMWYVGGDNKNGESKFAGKAAFASDYNFNLYEYFHFCSRLMKKDDNKPMSRGRSSDSPCMIVFCSFEQLSTLIDAAQKQGFGKYIPLIFVKNYSPQVLKANMRIVGATEYALLFYRDRLPKFRNGLQVDENGKNIRGTGHMVFNWFQWERDGKDIPKIHPAQKPVGVLKKLIETFT
;
A
#
# COMPACT_ATOMS: atom_id res chain seq x y z
N MET A 1 23.40 11.44 22.83
CA MET A 1 22.09 11.53 22.12
C MET A 1 21.21 10.43 22.65
N ASN A 2 20.08 10.74 23.29
CA ASN A 2 19.14 9.71 23.71
C ASN A 2 18.52 9.08 22.44
N GLU A 3 18.88 7.86 22.12
CA GLU A 3 18.17 7.09 21.10
C GLU A 3 16.71 6.99 21.51
N LYS A 4 15.82 7.62 20.77
CA LYS A 4 14.39 7.42 20.93
C LYS A 4 14.08 5.95 20.62
N LYS A 5 13.83 5.17 21.64
CA LYS A 5 13.44 3.78 21.51
C LYS A 5 12.17 3.69 20.67
N ILE A 6 12.26 3.05 19.52
CA ILE A 6 11.10 2.82 18.64
C ILE A 6 10.17 1.84 19.37
N LYS A 7 8.93 2.25 19.59
CA LYS A 7 7.89 1.38 20.15
C LYS A 7 7.22 0.63 18.99
N CYS A 8 7.20 -0.70 19.07
CA CYS A 8 6.48 -1.57 18.16
C CYS A 8 5.43 -2.36 18.95
N GLU A 9 4.19 -2.34 18.47
CA GLU A 9 3.07 -3.07 19.05
C GLU A 9 2.41 -3.90 17.96
N LEU A 10 2.18 -5.19 18.25
CA LEU A 10 1.54 -6.14 17.32
C LEU A 10 0.22 -6.61 17.93
N TYR A 11 -0.83 -6.54 17.12
CA TYR A 11 -2.16 -7.02 17.48
C TYR A 11 -2.60 -8.07 16.47
N ASN A 12 -2.88 -9.27 16.94
CA ASN A 12 -3.42 -10.35 16.11
C ASN A 12 -4.94 -10.42 16.29
N ASP A 13 -5.63 -9.50 15.64
CA ASP A 13 -7.08 -9.36 15.72
C ASP A 13 -7.65 -8.78 14.44
N SER A 14 -8.97 -8.85 14.28
CA SER A 14 -9.67 -8.17 13.21
C SER A 14 -9.80 -6.67 13.48
N MET A 15 -9.96 -5.87 12.42
CA MET A 15 -10.16 -4.43 12.55
C MET A 15 -11.40 -4.05 13.38
N GLN A 16 -12.40 -4.93 13.50
CA GLN A 16 -13.59 -4.70 14.31
C GLN A 16 -13.26 -4.64 15.81
N GLY A 17 -12.24 -5.38 16.25
CA GLY A 17 -11.75 -5.41 17.63
C GLY A 17 -10.90 -4.20 18.04
N TRP A 18 -10.58 -3.28 17.13
CA TRP A 18 -9.60 -2.21 17.37
C TRP A 18 -9.87 -1.34 18.61
N LYS A 19 -11.12 -1.19 19.01
CA LYS A 19 -11.49 -0.39 20.20
C LYS A 19 -11.03 -1.02 21.52
N CYS A 20 -10.70 -2.31 21.51
CA CYS A 20 -10.16 -3.02 22.68
C CYS A 20 -8.68 -2.69 22.94
N TYR A 21 -8.04 -1.97 22.03
CA TYR A 21 -6.61 -1.68 22.09
C TYR A 21 -6.34 -0.17 22.20
N PRO A 22 -5.32 0.26 22.95
CA PRO A 22 -4.95 1.66 23.10
C PRO A 22 -4.16 2.19 21.90
N ILE A 23 -4.68 1.98 20.69
CA ILE A 23 -4.00 2.38 19.45
C ILE A 23 -4.03 3.90 19.31
N GLN A 24 -2.85 4.50 19.18
CA GLN A 24 -2.71 5.94 18.96
C GLN A 24 -3.14 6.32 17.54
N LYS A 25 -3.57 7.59 17.39
CA LYS A 25 -3.90 8.12 16.04
C LYS A 25 -2.69 8.08 15.12
N ALA A 26 -2.90 7.48 13.95
CA ALA A 26 -1.85 7.27 12.97
C ALA A 26 -1.59 8.51 12.10
N GLN A 27 -0.31 8.77 11.83
CA GLN A 27 0.14 9.74 10.83
C GLN A 27 0.14 9.13 9.43
N LEU A 28 0.52 7.86 9.34
CA LEU A 28 0.54 7.07 8.11
C LEU A 28 -0.11 5.72 8.40
N ILE A 29 -1.01 5.29 7.52
CA ILE A 29 -1.51 3.91 7.47
C ILE A 29 -0.98 3.28 6.19
N ILE A 30 -0.35 2.11 6.28
CA ILE A 30 -0.03 1.28 5.13
C ILE A 30 -0.80 -0.02 5.30
N ALA A 31 -1.62 -0.34 4.33
CA ALA A 31 -2.47 -1.53 4.37
C ALA A 31 -2.35 -2.37 3.10
N ASP A 32 -2.33 -3.67 3.29
CA ASP A 32 -2.46 -4.67 2.24
C ASP A 32 -3.79 -5.36 2.47
N VAL A 33 -4.84 -4.83 1.81
CA VAL A 33 -6.20 -5.37 2.00
C VAL A 33 -6.37 -6.65 1.17
N PRO A 34 -7.26 -7.57 1.58
CA PRO A 34 -7.63 -8.71 0.75
C PRO A 34 -8.12 -8.26 -0.62
N TYR A 35 -7.60 -8.89 -1.68
CA TYR A 35 -7.92 -8.49 -3.06
C TYR A 35 -9.26 -9.04 -3.55
N ASN A 36 -9.92 -9.84 -2.73
CA ASN A 36 -11.20 -10.51 -3.07
C ASN A 36 -11.09 -11.37 -4.34
N VAL A 37 -9.92 -11.91 -4.61
CA VAL A 37 -9.67 -12.76 -5.78
C VAL A 37 -9.98 -14.24 -5.51
N GLY A 38 -10.16 -14.61 -4.25
CA GLY A 38 -10.54 -15.96 -3.82
C GLY A 38 -9.66 -17.05 -4.44
N ASN A 39 -10.26 -18.01 -5.12
CA ASN A 39 -9.57 -19.11 -5.77
C ASN A 39 -8.65 -18.70 -6.93
N ASN A 40 -8.74 -17.46 -7.41
CA ASN A 40 -7.90 -16.93 -8.49
C ASN A 40 -6.56 -16.37 -8.01
N PHE A 41 -6.30 -16.38 -6.70
CA PHE A 41 -5.09 -15.81 -6.10
C PHE A 41 -3.79 -16.34 -6.73
N TYR A 42 -3.72 -17.62 -7.04
CA TYR A 42 -2.54 -18.25 -7.63
C TYR A 42 -2.52 -18.27 -9.16
N GLY A 43 -3.28 -17.41 -9.80
CA GLY A 43 -3.27 -17.26 -11.25
C GLY A 43 -3.99 -18.37 -11.99
N SER A 44 -4.82 -19.15 -11.32
CA SER A 44 -5.62 -20.21 -11.90
C SER A 44 -6.93 -19.75 -12.53
N ASN A 45 -7.10 -18.45 -12.76
CA ASN A 45 -8.29 -17.95 -13.44
C ASN A 45 -8.32 -18.46 -14.88
N PRO A 46 -9.29 -19.32 -15.25
CA PRO A 46 -9.40 -19.87 -16.61
C PRO A 46 -9.47 -18.81 -17.72
N MET A 47 -9.97 -17.61 -17.38
CA MET A 47 -10.04 -16.51 -18.36
C MET A 47 -8.66 -16.02 -18.81
N TRP A 48 -7.64 -16.16 -17.97
CA TRP A 48 -6.27 -15.78 -18.33
C TRP A 48 -5.57 -16.83 -19.18
N TYR A 49 -6.11 -18.04 -19.20
CA TYR A 49 -5.52 -19.21 -19.83
C TYR A 49 -6.36 -19.76 -20.98
N VAL A 50 -7.24 -18.96 -21.55
CA VAL A 50 -8.02 -19.38 -22.72
C VAL A 50 -7.08 -19.76 -23.87
N GLY A 51 -7.03 -21.04 -24.21
CA GLY A 51 -6.12 -21.60 -25.19
C GLY A 51 -5.06 -22.58 -24.65
N GLY A 52 -5.03 -22.79 -23.32
CA GLY A 52 -4.58 -24.06 -22.76
C GLY A 52 -3.10 -24.40 -22.67
N ASP A 53 -2.19 -23.43 -22.56
CA ASP A 53 -0.75 -23.71 -22.31
C ASP A 53 -0.40 -23.99 -20.85
N ASN A 54 -1.39 -24.37 -20.04
CA ASN A 54 -1.21 -24.50 -18.61
C ASN A 54 -0.55 -25.77 -18.12
N LYS A 55 -0.26 -26.70 -18.99
CA LYS A 55 0.26 -28.01 -18.56
C LYS A 55 1.50 -27.95 -17.68
N ASN A 56 2.26 -26.86 -17.77
CA ASN A 56 3.51 -26.69 -17.02
C ASN A 56 3.55 -25.41 -16.12
N GLY A 57 2.47 -24.65 -16.05
CA GLY A 57 2.45 -23.32 -15.38
C GLY A 57 1.54 -23.21 -14.18
N GLU A 58 0.69 -24.18 -13.91
CA GLU A 58 -0.19 -24.13 -12.75
C GLU A 58 0.57 -24.44 -11.46
N SER A 59 0.45 -23.52 -10.50
CA SER A 59 0.87 -23.80 -9.14
C SER A 59 0.07 -24.96 -8.58
N LYS A 60 0.69 -25.84 -7.75
CA LYS A 60 -0.02 -26.83 -6.93
C LYS A 60 -1.09 -26.25 -6.02
N PHE A 61 -1.10 -24.93 -5.88
CA PHE A 61 -2.10 -24.15 -5.15
C PHE A 61 -3.18 -23.56 -6.06
N ALA A 62 -3.13 -23.83 -7.36
CA ALA A 62 -4.17 -23.38 -8.30
C ALA A 62 -5.57 -23.79 -7.81
N GLY A 63 -6.53 -22.89 -7.92
CA GLY A 63 -7.89 -23.12 -7.43
C GLY A 63 -8.06 -23.01 -5.90
N LYS A 64 -7.01 -22.63 -5.16
CA LYS A 64 -7.06 -22.43 -3.71
C LYS A 64 -6.92 -20.94 -3.37
N ALA A 65 -7.71 -20.48 -2.42
CA ALA A 65 -7.52 -19.15 -1.85
C ALA A 65 -6.26 -19.11 -0.98
N ALA A 66 -5.57 -17.98 -0.94
CA ALA A 66 -4.42 -17.81 -0.06
C ALA A 66 -4.81 -17.77 1.41
N PHE A 67 -5.98 -17.21 1.70
CA PHE A 67 -6.52 -17.05 3.05
C PHE A 67 -8.05 -16.90 3.02
N ALA A 68 -8.72 -17.23 4.13
CA ALA A 68 -10.18 -17.28 4.19
C ALA A 68 -10.86 -15.91 4.02
N SER A 69 -10.18 -14.81 4.36
CA SER A 69 -10.71 -13.45 4.23
C SER A 69 -10.69 -12.87 2.82
N ASP A 70 -10.17 -13.61 1.82
CA ASP A 70 -10.00 -13.10 0.46
C ASP A 70 -11.25 -13.20 -0.41
N TYR A 71 -12.43 -13.37 0.16
CA TYR A 71 -13.68 -13.49 -0.59
C TYR A 71 -14.61 -12.30 -0.49
N ASN A 72 -14.76 -11.71 0.67
CA ASN A 72 -15.78 -10.70 0.91
C ASN A 72 -15.29 -9.61 1.87
N PHE A 73 -14.07 -9.15 1.69
CA PHE A 73 -13.55 -8.08 2.53
C PHE A 73 -14.31 -6.78 2.28
N ASN A 74 -14.86 -6.20 3.34
CA ASN A 74 -15.68 -4.99 3.26
C ASN A 74 -14.81 -3.73 3.28
N LEU A 75 -14.55 -3.17 2.11
CA LEU A 75 -13.75 -1.95 1.97
C LEU A 75 -14.40 -0.72 2.62
N TYR A 76 -15.71 -0.61 2.65
CA TYR A 76 -16.41 0.52 3.29
C TYR A 76 -16.21 0.52 4.81
N GLU A 77 -16.31 -0.64 5.42
CA GLU A 77 -16.03 -0.81 6.85
C GLU A 77 -14.57 -0.54 7.16
N TYR A 78 -13.66 -1.01 6.30
CA TYR A 78 -12.23 -0.74 6.42
C TYR A 78 -11.91 0.77 6.40
N PHE A 79 -12.46 1.52 5.43
CA PHE A 79 -12.23 2.97 5.38
C PHE A 79 -12.90 3.71 6.55
N HIS A 80 -14.04 3.23 7.04
CA HIS A 80 -14.63 3.75 8.27
C HIS A 80 -13.68 3.58 9.46
N PHE A 81 -13.10 2.40 9.63
CA PHE A 81 -12.08 2.13 10.64
C PHE A 81 -10.87 3.06 10.47
N CYS A 82 -10.30 3.18 9.28
CA CYS A 82 -9.17 4.06 9.00
C CYS A 82 -9.49 5.53 9.31
N SER A 83 -10.69 6.00 8.98
CA SER A 83 -11.11 7.38 9.26
C SER A 83 -11.08 7.70 10.76
N ARG A 84 -11.39 6.70 11.59
CA ARG A 84 -11.35 6.81 13.05
C ARG A 84 -9.94 6.72 13.62
N LEU A 85 -9.06 5.98 12.96
CA LEU A 85 -7.69 5.75 13.43
C LEU A 85 -6.71 6.85 13.01
N MET A 86 -6.94 7.52 11.89
CA MET A 86 -6.06 8.59 11.42
C MET A 86 -6.18 9.87 12.25
N LYS A 87 -5.07 10.61 12.35
CA LYS A 87 -5.05 11.98 12.84
C LYS A 87 -5.96 12.88 12.00
N LYS A 88 -6.31 14.04 12.54
CA LYS A 88 -6.94 15.12 11.77
C LYS A 88 -5.90 15.81 10.89
N ASP A 89 -6.36 16.48 9.84
CA ASP A 89 -5.51 17.31 9.02
C ASP A 89 -4.88 18.45 9.82
N ASP A 90 -3.68 18.86 9.41
CA ASP A 90 -2.99 20.00 9.99
C ASP A 90 -3.76 21.30 9.66
N ASN A 91 -4.02 22.12 10.68
CA ASN A 91 -4.73 23.38 10.54
C ASN A 91 -3.81 24.57 10.19
N LYS A 92 -2.50 24.36 10.07
CA LYS A 92 -1.56 25.42 9.72
C LYS A 92 -1.81 25.96 8.32
N PRO A 93 -1.65 27.26 8.08
CA PRO A 93 -1.78 27.83 6.74
C PRO A 93 -0.84 27.14 5.75
N MET A 94 -1.36 26.76 4.58
CA MET A 94 -0.53 26.21 3.51
C MET A 94 0.37 27.32 2.96
N SER A 95 1.67 27.18 3.12
CA SER A 95 2.66 28.02 2.43
C SER A 95 3.05 27.37 1.10
N ARG A 96 3.25 28.19 0.05
CA ARG A 96 3.72 27.69 -1.25
C ARG A 96 4.96 26.82 -1.08
N GLY A 97 4.93 25.61 -1.67
CA GLY A 97 6.08 24.71 -1.70
C GLY A 97 6.37 23.91 -0.44
N ARG A 98 5.50 23.93 0.56
CA ARG A 98 5.64 23.06 1.74
C ARG A 98 4.55 21.99 1.74
N SER A 99 4.95 20.74 1.98
CA SER A 99 4.00 19.70 2.37
C SER A 99 3.40 20.08 3.72
N SER A 100 2.12 19.75 3.92
CA SER A 100 1.52 19.84 5.24
C SER A 100 1.98 18.64 6.09
N ASP A 101 1.78 18.72 7.42
CA ASP A 101 1.96 17.55 8.30
C ASP A 101 0.69 16.68 8.35
N SER A 102 -0.18 16.79 7.34
CA SER A 102 -1.43 16.04 7.27
C SER A 102 -1.18 14.55 7.09
N PRO A 103 -2.03 13.70 7.69
CA PRO A 103 -1.89 12.27 7.59
C PRO A 103 -2.35 11.74 6.23
N CYS A 104 -1.83 10.57 5.87
CA CYS A 104 -2.29 9.84 4.69
C CYS A 104 -2.37 8.33 4.94
N MET A 105 -2.98 7.64 3.98
CA MET A 105 -2.93 6.19 3.96
C MET A 105 -2.56 5.67 2.57
N ILE A 106 -1.83 4.57 2.54
CA ILE A 106 -1.46 3.85 1.34
C ILE A 106 -2.13 2.48 1.42
N VAL A 107 -2.98 2.18 0.45
CA VAL A 107 -3.75 0.94 0.41
C VAL A 107 -3.38 0.18 -0.85
N PHE A 108 -2.72 -0.97 -0.67
CA PHE A 108 -2.47 -1.91 -1.75
C PHE A 108 -3.76 -2.63 -2.14
N CYS A 109 -3.96 -2.83 -3.43
CA CYS A 109 -5.19 -3.43 -3.97
C CYS A 109 -4.93 -4.11 -5.31
N SER A 110 -5.88 -4.94 -5.76
CA SER A 110 -5.92 -5.39 -7.15
C SER A 110 -6.36 -4.25 -8.07
N PHE A 111 -6.08 -4.41 -9.37
CA PHE A 111 -6.52 -3.46 -10.39
C PHE A 111 -8.07 -3.35 -10.43
N GLU A 112 -8.74 -4.48 -10.27
CA GLU A 112 -10.20 -4.58 -10.29
C GLU A 112 -10.87 -3.87 -9.11
N GLN A 113 -10.16 -3.73 -7.98
CA GLN A 113 -10.68 -3.05 -6.80
C GLN A 113 -10.56 -1.53 -6.83
N LEU A 114 -9.80 -0.95 -7.76
CA LEU A 114 -9.47 0.49 -7.76
C LEU A 114 -10.70 1.38 -7.64
N SER A 115 -11.73 1.14 -8.44
CA SER A 115 -12.96 1.95 -8.43
C SER A 115 -13.73 1.85 -7.11
N THR A 116 -13.89 0.64 -6.58
CA THR A 116 -14.57 0.40 -5.29
C THR A 116 -13.77 1.02 -4.14
N LEU A 117 -12.45 0.93 -4.20
CA LEU A 117 -11.56 1.51 -3.20
C LEU A 117 -11.71 3.03 -3.15
N ILE A 118 -11.74 3.68 -4.31
CA ILE A 118 -11.92 5.14 -4.42
C ILE A 118 -13.29 5.55 -3.86
N ASP A 119 -14.36 4.88 -4.27
CA ASP A 119 -15.71 5.19 -3.79
C ASP A 119 -15.82 5.00 -2.25
N ALA A 120 -15.31 3.91 -1.72
CA ALA A 120 -15.31 3.65 -0.29
C ALA A 120 -14.53 4.70 0.51
N ALA A 121 -13.36 5.12 -0.01
CA ALA A 121 -12.54 6.16 0.59
C ALA A 121 -13.24 7.52 0.60
N GLN A 122 -13.84 7.91 -0.52
CA GLN A 122 -14.54 9.18 -0.66
C GLN A 122 -15.72 9.29 0.31
N LYS A 123 -16.49 8.22 0.52
CA LYS A 123 -17.59 8.17 1.50
C LYS A 123 -17.12 8.38 2.95
N GLN A 124 -15.84 8.18 3.23
CA GLN A 124 -15.25 8.40 4.55
C GLN A 124 -14.40 9.69 4.62
N GLY A 125 -14.55 10.59 3.63
CA GLY A 125 -13.91 11.90 3.60
C GLY A 125 -12.49 11.92 3.03
N PHE A 126 -12.02 10.83 2.42
CA PHE A 126 -10.74 10.80 1.70
C PHE A 126 -10.97 11.10 0.22
N GLY A 127 -11.23 12.38 -0.08
CA GLY A 127 -11.62 12.83 -1.43
C GLY A 127 -10.48 12.95 -2.43
N LYS A 128 -9.22 12.85 -1.98
CA LYS A 128 -8.03 13.00 -2.81
C LYS A 128 -7.21 11.71 -2.80
N TYR A 129 -6.64 11.37 -3.96
CA TYR A 129 -5.77 10.19 -4.07
C TYR A 129 -4.70 10.37 -5.13
N ILE A 130 -3.61 9.61 -4.97
CA ILE A 130 -2.51 9.51 -5.91
C ILE A 130 -2.29 8.02 -6.19
N PRO A 131 -2.31 7.58 -7.46
CA PRO A 131 -1.97 6.20 -7.80
C PRO A 131 -0.48 5.95 -7.62
N LEU A 132 -0.14 4.87 -6.94
CA LEU A 132 1.22 4.37 -6.78
C LEU A 132 1.34 3.04 -7.53
N ILE A 133 2.38 2.92 -8.33
CA ILE A 133 2.65 1.74 -9.16
C ILE A 133 3.97 1.13 -8.69
N PHE A 134 3.95 -0.16 -8.42
CA PHE A 134 5.14 -0.90 -8.03
C PHE A 134 5.54 -1.82 -9.17
N VAL A 135 6.74 -1.62 -9.70
CA VAL A 135 7.26 -2.36 -10.85
C VAL A 135 8.22 -3.44 -10.37
N LYS A 136 7.85 -4.69 -10.61
CA LYS A 136 8.66 -5.86 -10.23
C LYS A 136 9.70 -6.15 -11.30
N ASN A 137 10.90 -6.53 -10.88
CA ASN A 137 11.93 -7.06 -11.78
C ASN A 137 11.75 -8.56 -12.05
N TYR A 138 10.63 -9.13 -11.62
CA TYR A 138 10.23 -10.51 -11.83
C TYR A 138 8.72 -10.61 -11.98
N SER A 139 8.23 -11.69 -12.56
CA SER A 139 6.80 -11.94 -12.67
C SER A 139 6.40 -13.20 -11.90
N PRO A 140 5.60 -13.06 -10.84
CA PRO A 140 5.01 -14.21 -10.16
C PRO A 140 3.74 -14.72 -10.84
N GLN A 141 3.19 -13.99 -11.82
CA GLN A 141 1.87 -14.25 -12.38
C GLN A 141 1.91 -14.15 -13.91
N VAL A 142 1.41 -15.18 -14.55
CA VAL A 142 1.17 -15.16 -16.00
C VAL A 142 -0.25 -14.66 -16.25
N LEU A 143 -0.38 -13.55 -16.98
CA LEU A 143 -1.67 -12.96 -17.33
C LEU A 143 -2.28 -13.60 -18.57
N LYS A 144 -1.45 -13.94 -19.56
CA LYS A 144 -1.86 -14.58 -20.78
C LYS A 144 -0.74 -15.49 -21.29
N ALA A 145 -0.86 -16.80 -21.05
CA ALA A 145 0.21 -17.76 -21.33
C ALA A 145 0.60 -17.84 -22.80
N ASN A 146 -0.38 -17.99 -23.71
CA ASN A 146 -0.15 -18.10 -25.15
C ASN A 146 0.43 -16.82 -25.79
N MET A 147 0.21 -15.65 -25.19
CA MET A 147 0.79 -14.37 -25.60
C MET A 147 2.03 -13.98 -24.79
N ARG A 148 2.41 -14.80 -23.83
CA ARG A 148 3.54 -14.56 -22.90
C ARG A 148 3.44 -13.22 -22.15
N ILE A 149 2.23 -12.78 -21.84
CA ILE A 149 2.00 -11.59 -21.04
C ILE A 149 2.03 -11.99 -19.56
N VAL A 150 2.86 -11.29 -18.79
CA VAL A 150 3.09 -11.57 -17.38
C VAL A 150 2.80 -10.33 -16.53
N GLY A 151 2.26 -10.54 -15.32
CA GLY A 151 2.01 -9.47 -14.36
C GLY A 151 3.31 -9.04 -13.68
N ALA A 152 3.75 -7.83 -13.95
CA ALA A 152 4.95 -7.24 -13.36
C ALA A 152 4.66 -6.01 -12.51
N THR A 153 3.40 -5.72 -12.23
CA THR A 153 3.00 -4.54 -11.47
C THR A 153 2.14 -4.91 -10.26
N GLU A 154 2.25 -4.09 -9.22
CA GLU A 154 1.29 -4.01 -8.13
C GLU A 154 0.79 -2.58 -8.02
N TYR A 155 -0.38 -2.39 -7.46
CA TYR A 155 -1.03 -1.11 -7.34
C TYR A 155 -1.30 -0.77 -5.89
N ALA A 156 -1.19 0.52 -5.56
CA ALA A 156 -1.74 1.07 -4.35
C ALA A 156 -2.28 2.47 -4.62
N LEU A 157 -3.17 2.94 -3.77
CA LEU A 157 -3.62 4.31 -3.77
C LEU A 157 -3.17 4.98 -2.48
N LEU A 158 -2.55 6.16 -2.61
CA LEU A 158 -2.28 7.03 -1.49
C LEU A 158 -3.49 7.96 -1.34
N PHE A 159 -4.23 7.82 -0.24
CA PHE A 159 -5.39 8.63 0.08
C PHE A 159 -5.08 9.70 1.11
N TYR A 160 -5.68 10.85 0.93
CA TYR A 160 -5.65 11.96 1.90
C TYR A 160 -6.95 12.77 1.82
N ARG A 161 -7.21 13.61 2.81
CA ARG A 161 -8.40 14.46 2.85
C ARG A 161 -8.18 15.70 1.97
N ASP A 162 -8.20 16.88 2.56
CA ASP A 162 -8.10 18.13 1.81
C ASP A 162 -6.66 18.62 1.64
N ARG A 163 -5.78 18.29 2.58
CA ARG A 163 -4.41 18.78 2.61
C ARG A 163 -3.42 17.73 2.15
N LEU A 164 -2.44 18.16 1.36
CA LEU A 164 -1.35 17.30 0.94
C LEU A 164 -0.66 16.67 2.15
N PRO A 165 -0.41 15.37 2.09
CA PRO A 165 0.29 14.67 3.17
C PRO A 165 1.73 15.15 3.28
N LYS A 166 2.33 14.88 4.43
CA LYS A 166 3.77 15.01 4.59
C LYS A 166 4.45 14.07 3.63
N PHE A 167 5.49 14.56 2.96
CA PHE A 167 6.36 13.73 2.14
C PHE A 167 7.79 14.26 2.17
N ARG A 168 8.74 13.36 2.03
CA ARG A 168 10.17 13.68 1.97
C ARG A 168 10.67 13.45 0.55
N ASN A 169 11.21 14.47 -0.03
CA ASN A 169 11.74 14.46 -1.39
C ASN A 169 13.25 14.79 -1.46
N GLY A 170 13.96 14.61 -0.35
CA GLY A 170 15.38 14.95 -0.25
C GLY A 170 15.68 16.44 -0.05
N LEU A 171 14.65 17.29 0.10
CA LEU A 171 14.83 18.70 0.38
C LEU A 171 15.59 18.89 1.70
N GLN A 172 16.72 19.58 1.62
CA GLN A 172 17.55 19.91 2.79
C GLN A 172 17.21 21.31 3.30
N VAL A 173 17.49 21.53 4.57
CA VAL A 173 17.37 22.84 5.21
C VAL A 173 18.72 23.25 5.79
N ASP A 174 19.00 24.55 5.78
CA ASP A 174 20.18 25.13 6.42
C ASP A 174 20.02 25.19 7.97
N GLU A 175 21.05 25.69 8.63
CA GLU A 175 21.07 25.86 10.09
C GLU A 175 19.93 26.72 10.63
N ASN A 176 19.37 27.60 9.80
CA ASN A 176 18.24 28.49 10.14
C ASN A 176 16.88 27.89 9.77
N GLY A 177 16.84 26.63 9.29
CA GLY A 177 15.61 25.96 8.85
C GLY A 177 15.10 26.44 7.48
N LYS A 178 15.92 27.15 6.69
CA LYS A 178 15.59 27.60 5.33
C LYS A 178 15.92 26.52 4.30
N ASN A 179 15.02 26.32 3.36
CA ASN A 179 15.21 25.33 2.28
C ASN A 179 16.43 25.65 1.42
N ILE A 180 17.33 24.69 1.27
CA ILE A 180 18.47 24.76 0.37
C ILE A 180 17.97 24.49 -1.04
N ARG A 181 18.09 25.51 -1.91
CA ARG A 181 17.61 25.46 -3.30
C ARG A 181 18.32 24.35 -4.08
N GLY A 182 17.57 23.58 -4.85
CA GLY A 182 18.10 22.52 -5.72
C GLY A 182 18.36 21.16 -5.05
N THR A 183 18.08 21.02 -3.74
CA THR A 183 18.26 19.73 -3.05
C THR A 183 17.01 18.84 -3.12
N GLY A 184 15.80 19.41 -3.32
CA GLY A 184 14.58 18.63 -3.46
C GLY A 184 14.43 17.98 -4.84
N HIS A 185 13.88 16.77 -4.88
CA HIS A 185 13.63 16.02 -6.10
C HIS A 185 12.13 15.83 -6.33
N MET A 186 11.75 15.58 -7.58
CA MET A 186 10.41 15.08 -7.89
C MET A 186 10.28 13.65 -7.35
N VAL A 187 9.20 13.40 -6.63
CA VAL A 187 8.85 12.04 -6.18
C VAL A 187 7.98 11.41 -7.25
N PHE A 188 8.50 10.40 -7.93
CA PHE A 188 7.72 9.64 -8.90
C PHE A 188 6.67 8.80 -8.19
N ASN A 189 5.54 8.60 -8.83
CA ASN A 189 4.47 7.75 -8.33
C ASN A 189 4.68 6.27 -8.65
N TRP A 190 5.88 5.87 -9.06
CA TRP A 190 6.25 4.49 -9.26
C TRP A 190 7.46 4.12 -8.39
N PHE A 191 7.49 2.86 -7.94
CA PHE A 191 8.51 2.32 -7.07
C PHE A 191 9.02 1.01 -7.64
N GLN A 192 10.33 0.81 -7.59
CA GLN A 192 10.91 -0.47 -7.92
C GLN A 192 10.62 -1.46 -6.80
N TRP A 193 10.13 -2.63 -7.18
CA TRP A 193 9.83 -3.71 -6.27
C TRP A 193 10.86 -4.81 -6.42
N GLU A 194 11.79 -4.89 -5.50
CA GLU A 194 12.78 -5.95 -5.41
C GLU A 194 12.35 -6.96 -4.36
N ARG A 195 12.68 -8.21 -4.59
CA ARG A 195 12.47 -9.25 -3.58
C ARG A 195 13.39 -9.01 -2.40
N ASP A 196 12.91 -9.36 -1.21
CA ASP A 196 13.75 -9.39 -0.02
C ASP A 196 14.90 -10.40 -0.20
N GLY A 197 16.05 -10.09 0.39
CA GLY A 197 17.18 -11.00 0.45
C GLY A 197 16.90 -12.25 1.28
N LYS A 198 17.84 -13.20 1.26
CA LYS A 198 17.72 -14.45 2.02
C LYS A 198 17.75 -14.28 3.54
N ASP A 199 18.25 -13.15 3.99
CA ASP A 199 18.29 -12.71 5.39
C ASP A 199 16.91 -12.34 5.95
N ILE A 200 15.95 -12.03 5.09
CA ILE A 200 14.56 -11.73 5.46
C ILE A 200 13.69 -12.95 5.15
N PRO A 201 13.21 -13.67 6.18
CA PRO A 201 12.40 -14.87 5.94
C PRO A 201 11.07 -14.53 5.30
N LYS A 202 10.69 -15.32 4.29
CA LYS A 202 9.35 -15.23 3.71
C LYS A 202 8.37 -16.05 4.55
N ILE A 203 7.61 -15.35 5.40
CA ILE A 203 6.65 -15.96 6.33
C ILE A 203 5.21 -15.99 5.80
N HIS A 204 4.92 -15.24 4.72
CA HIS A 204 3.59 -15.18 4.12
C HIS A 204 3.68 -15.19 2.59
N PRO A 205 2.75 -15.88 1.87
CA PRO A 205 2.76 -15.94 0.39
C PRO A 205 2.70 -14.57 -0.28
N ALA A 206 1.91 -13.66 0.27
CA ALA A 206 1.69 -12.30 -0.24
C ALA A 206 2.54 -11.24 0.49
N GLN A 207 3.63 -11.63 1.16
CA GLN A 207 4.50 -10.70 1.88
C GLN A 207 5.00 -9.58 0.96
N LYS A 208 4.78 -8.34 1.38
CA LYS A 208 5.35 -7.16 0.72
C LYS A 208 6.82 -7.02 1.11
N PRO A 209 7.72 -6.69 0.16
CA PRO A 209 9.14 -6.52 0.46
C PRO A 209 9.39 -5.43 1.50
N VAL A 210 10.27 -5.72 2.44
CA VAL A 210 10.67 -4.78 3.50
C VAL A 210 11.25 -3.49 2.91
N GLY A 211 12.05 -3.58 1.84
CA GLY A 211 12.62 -2.43 1.16
C GLY A 211 11.57 -1.47 0.60
N VAL A 212 10.48 -2.01 0.03
CA VAL A 212 9.35 -1.21 -0.45
C VAL A 212 8.65 -0.49 0.72
N LEU A 213 8.32 -1.22 1.77
CA LEU A 213 7.64 -0.64 2.95
C LEU A 213 8.49 0.44 3.63
N LYS A 214 9.79 0.18 3.78
CA LYS A 214 10.75 1.15 4.31
C LYS A 214 10.75 2.44 3.48
N LYS A 215 10.84 2.32 2.15
CA LYS A 215 10.81 3.47 1.24
C LYS A 215 9.53 4.30 1.36
N LEU A 216 8.37 3.64 1.49
CA LEU A 216 7.10 4.34 1.68
C LEU A 216 7.06 5.08 3.03
N ILE A 217 7.51 4.43 4.11
CA ILE A 217 7.58 5.07 5.43
C ILE A 217 8.50 6.28 5.37
N GLU A 218 9.71 6.14 4.86
CA GLU A 218 10.69 7.23 4.74
C GLU A 218 10.18 8.39 3.87
N THR A 219 9.36 8.09 2.86
CA THR A 219 8.82 9.12 1.97
C THR A 219 7.66 9.88 2.60
N PHE A 220 6.78 9.20 3.33
CA PHE A 220 5.48 9.77 3.77
C PHE A 220 5.36 9.99 5.28
N THR A 221 6.47 10.01 6.02
CA THR A 221 6.47 10.33 7.48
C THR A 221 7.39 11.47 7.88
#